data_a476812391d48edfc7d20147ab50ab4a
#
_entry.id   a476812391d48edfc7d20147ab50ab4a
#
_cell.length_a   1.000
_cell.length_b   1.000
_cell.length_c   1.000
_cell.angle_alpha   90.00
_cell.angle_beta   90.00
_cell.angle_gamma   90.00
#
_symmetry.space_group_name_H-M   'P 1'
#
loop_
_entity.id
_entity.type
_entity.pdbx_description
1 polymer ?
#
loop_
_entity_poly.entity_id
_entity_poly.type
_entity_poly.pdbx_seq_one_letter_code
_entity_poly.pdbx_strand_id
1 'polypeptide(L)'
;MTQPAPTELNLGPQPLDEIMQANNLCNHDLVAASTEQLTHKMVARGRKGRRLKRKVQEKILQALNNYSAAQGPDTHRVYTLPDLFNYKGLF
;
A
#
# COMPACT_ATOMS: atom_id res chain seq x y z
N MET A 1 -24.57 12.25 14.46
CA MET A 1 -24.13 11.93 13.25
C MET A 1 -23.94 10.47 13.05
N THR A 2 -24.40 10.02 12.05
CA THR A 2 -24.37 8.65 11.83
C THR A 2 -23.25 8.25 11.03
N GLN A 3 -22.60 7.26 11.48
CA GLN A 3 -21.57 6.73 10.77
C GLN A 3 -22.09 5.63 9.94
N PRO A 4 -21.86 5.62 8.74
CA PRO A 4 -22.25 4.49 7.92
C PRO A 4 -21.51 3.31 8.44
N ALA A 5 -22.08 2.25 8.27
CA ALA A 5 -21.50 1.08 8.76
C ALA A 5 -20.30 0.73 8.01
N PRO A 6 -19.24 0.93 8.39
CA PRO A 6 -18.26 0.90 7.53
C PRO A 6 -17.12 0.27 7.93
N THR A 7 -17.23 -0.34 8.94
CA THR A 7 -16.09 -0.99 9.45
C THR A 7 -15.39 -1.85 8.48
N GLU A 8 -16.12 -2.42 7.58
CA GLU A 8 -15.49 -3.25 6.58
C GLU A 8 -14.79 -2.44 5.51
N LEU A 9 -15.03 -1.14 5.48
CA LEU A 9 -14.43 -0.30 4.47
C LEU A 9 -13.29 0.54 4.99
N ASN A 10 -13.19 0.71 6.30
CA ASN A 10 -12.17 1.59 6.83
C ASN A 10 -11.56 0.96 8.08
N LEU A 11 -10.41 0.36 7.90
CA LEU A 11 -9.74 -0.41 8.95
C LEU A 11 -8.68 0.39 9.68
N GLY A 12 -8.61 1.69 9.43
CA GLY A 12 -7.62 2.54 10.06
C GLY A 12 -6.31 2.57 9.29
N PRO A 13 -5.41 3.48 9.65
CA PRO A 13 -4.13 3.59 8.94
C PRO A 13 -3.40 2.25 8.94
N GLN A 14 -2.82 1.92 7.82
CA GLN A 14 -2.14 0.65 7.64
C GLN A 14 -0.63 0.81 7.75
N PRO A 15 0.10 -0.27 8.04
CA PRO A 15 1.56 -0.20 8.09
C PRO A 15 2.17 0.37 6.82
N LEU A 16 1.52 0.18 5.68
CA LEU A 16 1.96 0.78 4.43
C LEU A 16 2.18 2.28 4.57
N ASP A 17 1.24 2.97 5.24
CA ASP A 17 1.34 4.41 5.40
C ASP A 17 2.58 4.80 6.20
N GLU A 18 2.86 4.07 7.28
CA GLU A 18 4.03 4.32 8.09
C GLU A 18 5.32 4.07 7.33
N ILE A 19 5.36 2.99 6.55
CA ILE A 19 6.52 2.67 5.74
C ILE A 19 6.77 3.78 4.73
N MET A 20 5.73 4.25 4.07
CA MET A 20 5.87 5.30 3.08
C MET A 20 6.34 6.61 3.72
N GLN A 21 5.79 6.96 4.88
CA GLN A 21 6.23 8.18 5.56
C GLN A 21 7.67 8.08 6.01
N ALA A 22 8.07 6.92 6.51
CA ALA A 22 9.44 6.73 6.97
C ALA A 22 10.45 6.84 5.84
N ASN A 23 10.02 6.55 4.62
CA ASN A 23 10.90 6.61 3.46
C ASN A 23 10.65 7.85 2.59
N ASN A 24 9.85 8.78 3.07
CA ASN A 24 9.49 9.99 2.34
C ASN A 24 8.87 9.70 0.97
N LEU A 25 8.03 8.68 0.91
CA LEU A 25 7.37 8.30 -0.32
C LEU A 25 6.00 8.94 -0.41
N CYS A 26 5.66 9.43 -1.58
CA CYS A 26 4.31 9.87 -1.85
C CYS A 26 3.63 8.84 -2.76
N ASN A 27 2.33 8.99 -2.95
CA ASN A 27 1.58 8.03 -3.77
C ASN A 27 2.15 7.94 -5.18
N HIS A 28 2.59 9.06 -5.73
CA HIS A 28 3.16 9.10 -7.07
C HIS A 28 4.38 8.18 -7.21
N ASP A 29 5.19 8.10 -6.15
CA ASP A 29 6.39 7.28 -6.21
C ASP A 29 6.05 5.81 -6.45
N LEU A 30 5.00 5.31 -5.82
CA LEU A 30 4.60 3.93 -6.04
C LEU A 30 3.96 3.75 -7.41
N VAL A 31 3.16 4.71 -7.84
CA VAL A 31 2.55 4.64 -9.16
C VAL A 31 3.63 4.57 -10.23
N ALA A 32 4.67 5.39 -10.07
CA ALA A 32 5.76 5.43 -11.04
C ALA A 32 6.59 4.14 -11.03
N ALA A 33 6.68 3.47 -9.88
CA ALA A 33 7.46 2.24 -9.78
C ALA A 33 6.68 1.00 -10.19
N SER A 34 5.38 1.13 -10.37
CA SER A 34 4.52 -0.01 -10.66
C SER A 34 4.64 -0.44 -12.13
N THR A 35 4.68 -1.75 -12.35
CA THR A 35 4.59 -2.31 -13.70
C THR A 35 3.17 -2.77 -14.00
N GLU A 36 2.26 -2.61 -13.03
CA GLU A 36 0.87 -2.96 -13.17
C GLU A 36 0.05 -1.68 -13.21
N GLN A 37 -1.24 -1.81 -13.43
CA GLN A 37 -2.12 -0.63 -13.39
C GLN A 37 -2.36 -0.24 -11.94
N LEU A 38 -1.58 0.67 -11.44
CA LEU A 38 -1.72 1.18 -10.09
C LEU A 38 -2.02 2.67 -10.19
N THR A 39 -3.04 3.12 -9.46
CA THR A 39 -3.41 4.53 -9.47
C THR A 39 -3.15 5.18 -8.13
N HIS A 40 -3.06 6.51 -8.15
CA HIS A 40 -2.91 7.28 -6.92
C HIS A 40 -4.05 6.97 -5.94
N LYS A 41 -5.24 6.79 -6.45
CA LYS A 41 -6.41 6.51 -5.63
C LYS A 41 -6.27 5.16 -4.92
N MET A 42 -5.76 4.15 -5.62
CA MET A 42 -5.53 2.84 -5.02
C MET A 42 -4.54 2.93 -3.87
N VAL A 43 -3.43 3.64 -4.08
CA VAL A 43 -2.43 3.79 -3.03
C VAL A 43 -3.00 4.56 -1.84
N ALA A 44 -3.72 5.65 -2.10
CA ALA A 44 -4.30 6.44 -1.04
C ALA A 44 -5.27 5.63 -0.20
N ARG A 45 -6.11 4.82 -0.84
CA ARG A 45 -7.05 3.97 -0.13
C ARG A 45 -6.31 2.94 0.74
N GLY A 46 -5.25 2.35 0.19
CA GLY A 46 -4.46 1.38 0.95
C GLY A 46 -3.86 1.98 2.20
N ARG A 47 -3.34 3.19 2.10
CA ARG A 47 -2.72 3.87 3.24
C ARG A 47 -3.73 4.21 4.32
N LYS A 48 -4.95 4.56 3.91
CA LYS A 48 -6.00 4.94 4.86
C LYS A 48 -6.68 3.77 5.54
N GLY A 49 -6.46 2.56 5.02
CA GLY A 49 -7.08 1.39 5.61
C GLY A 49 -8.39 0.99 4.97
N ARG A 50 -8.66 1.48 3.75
CA ARG A 50 -9.83 0.99 3.01
C ARG A 50 -9.55 -0.46 2.64
N ARG A 51 -10.56 -1.29 2.79
CA ARG A 51 -10.40 -2.70 2.51
C ARG A 51 -10.23 -2.91 1.01
N LEU A 52 -9.10 -3.46 0.62
CA LEU A 52 -8.77 -3.65 -0.78
C LEU A 52 -8.86 -5.11 -1.17
N LYS A 53 -9.11 -5.35 -2.45
CA LYS A 53 -9.01 -6.69 -2.98
C LYS A 53 -7.54 -7.10 -3.00
N ARG A 54 -7.32 -8.39 -2.92
CA ARG A 54 -5.95 -8.90 -2.88
C ARG A 54 -5.13 -8.46 -4.08
N LYS A 55 -5.73 -8.43 -5.27
CA LYS A 55 -5.00 -7.99 -6.45
C LYS A 55 -4.47 -6.57 -6.31
N VAL A 56 -5.26 -5.69 -5.72
CA VAL A 56 -4.82 -4.31 -5.51
C VAL A 56 -3.71 -4.26 -4.47
N GLN A 57 -3.83 -5.05 -3.41
CA GLN A 57 -2.77 -5.13 -2.42
C GLN A 57 -1.47 -5.60 -3.04
N GLU A 58 -1.54 -6.59 -3.92
CA GLU A 58 -0.35 -7.12 -4.58
C GLU A 58 0.27 -6.11 -5.52
N LYS A 59 -0.53 -5.31 -6.21
CA LYS A 59 0.01 -4.24 -7.06
C LYS A 59 0.79 -3.23 -6.25
N ILE A 60 0.25 -2.85 -5.10
CA ILE A 60 0.93 -1.91 -4.23
C ILE A 60 2.22 -2.51 -3.69
N LEU A 61 2.16 -3.77 -3.27
CA LEU A 61 3.33 -4.47 -2.76
C LEU A 61 4.43 -4.55 -3.81
N GLN A 62 4.06 -4.92 -5.04
CA GLN A 62 5.03 -5.00 -6.11
C GLN A 62 5.68 -3.65 -6.38
N ALA A 63 4.88 -2.60 -6.40
CA ALA A 63 5.41 -1.26 -6.65
C ALA A 63 6.39 -0.85 -5.55
N LEU A 64 6.06 -1.14 -4.30
CA LEU A 64 6.93 -0.79 -3.20
C LEU A 64 8.25 -1.58 -3.27
N ASN A 65 8.18 -2.86 -3.60
CA ASN A 65 9.38 -3.67 -3.74
C ASN A 65 10.21 -3.23 -4.93
N ASN A 66 9.58 -2.83 -6.03
CA ASN A 66 10.30 -2.28 -7.17
C ASN A 66 11.03 -0.99 -6.79
N TYR A 67 10.36 -0.13 -6.04
CA TYR A 67 10.96 1.11 -5.59
C TYR A 67 12.17 0.81 -4.69
N SER A 68 12.00 -0.11 -3.74
CA SER A 68 13.06 -0.48 -2.82
C SER A 68 14.27 -1.04 -3.56
N ALA A 69 14.04 -1.90 -4.54
CA ALA A 69 15.12 -2.48 -5.30
C ALA A 69 15.91 -1.42 -6.06
N ALA A 70 15.23 -0.37 -6.50
CA ALA A 70 15.89 0.70 -7.25
C ALA A 70 16.77 1.57 -6.38
N GLN A 71 16.67 1.49 -5.06
CA GLN A 71 17.47 2.28 -4.15
C GLN A 71 18.89 1.72 -3.96
N GLY A 72 19.14 0.53 -4.47
CA GLY A 72 20.46 -0.07 -4.37
C GLY A 72 20.50 -1.22 -3.37
N PRO A 73 21.56 -2.03 -3.45
CA PRO A 73 21.60 -3.25 -2.64
C PRO A 73 21.69 -3.00 -1.14
N ASP A 74 22.29 -1.90 -0.73
CA ASP A 74 22.47 -1.63 0.71
C ASP A 74 21.16 -1.24 1.39
N THR A 75 20.24 -0.67 0.64
CA THR A 75 18.98 -0.21 1.20
C THR A 75 17.81 -1.05 0.73
N HIS A 76 18.09 -2.05 -0.09
CA HIS A 76 17.04 -2.90 -0.63
C HIS A 76 16.37 -3.70 0.47
N ARG A 77 15.06 -3.64 0.48
CA ARG A 77 14.28 -4.40 1.44
C ARG A 77 13.08 -4.98 0.72
N VAL A 78 12.83 -6.26 0.97
CA VAL A 78 11.68 -6.94 0.36
C VAL A 78 10.56 -7.00 1.38
N TYR A 79 9.41 -6.46 0.98
CA TYR A 79 8.23 -6.45 1.83
C TYR A 79 7.29 -7.59 1.44
N THR A 80 6.42 -7.96 2.37
CA THR A 80 5.37 -8.93 2.11
C THR A 80 4.02 -8.29 2.42
N LEU A 81 2.94 -8.95 2.04
CA LEU A 81 1.61 -8.38 2.29
C LEU A 81 1.34 -8.10 3.77
N PRO A 82 1.68 -9.01 4.70
CA PRO A 82 1.46 -8.70 6.10
C PRO A 82 2.28 -7.51 6.61
N ASP A 83 3.35 -7.16 5.93
CA ASP A 83 4.13 -5.98 6.30
C ASP A 83 3.40 -4.69 5.97
N LEU A 84 2.53 -4.72 4.98
CA LEU A 84 1.83 -3.54 4.50
C LEU A 84 0.42 -3.41 5.02
N PHE A 85 -0.27 -4.52 5.20
CA PHE A 85 -1.67 -4.52 5.55
C PHE A 85 -1.92 -5.45 6.73
N ASN A 86 -2.67 -4.98 7.71
CA ASN A 86 -2.96 -5.77 8.90
C ASN A 86 -4.29 -6.51 8.77
N TYR A 87 -4.77 -6.72 7.57
CA TYR A 87 -5.99 -7.46 7.28
C TYR A 87 -5.79 -8.28 6.01
N LYS A 88 -6.65 -9.26 5.80
CA LYS A 88 -6.60 -10.04 4.56
C LYS A 88 -7.34 -9.30 3.46
N GLY A 89 -6.80 -9.36 2.26
CA GLY A 89 -7.44 -8.75 1.12
C GLY A 89 -8.72 -9.47 0.73
N LEU A 90 -9.59 -8.74 0.06
CA LEU A 90 -10.81 -9.32 -0.49
C LEU A 90 -10.49 -10.02 -1.80
N PHE A 91 -11.27 -11.05 -2.07
CA PHE A 91 -11.07 -11.78 -3.32
C PHE A 91 -11.72 -11.07 -4.47
#